data_b24d122eecd969555b4bb7ccd33a2de7
#
_entry.id   b24d122eecd969555b4bb7ccd33a2de7
#
_cell.length_a   1.000
_cell.length_b   1.000
_cell.length_c   1.000
_cell.angle_alpha   90.00
_cell.angle_beta   90.00
_cell.angle_gamma   90.00
#
_symmetry.space_group_name_H-M   'P 1'
#
loop_
_entity.id
_entity.type
_entity.pdbx_description
1 polymer ?
#
loop_
_entity_poly.entity_id
_entity_poly.type
_entity_poly.pdbx_seq_one_letter_code
_entity_poly.pdbx_strand_id
1 'polypeptide(L)'
;MNIINPATEEIITSVQEDNGVSLALKFERLQKSAKQWSAVPVQIRAEILEKFVSLLKDNMEELAAILTSEMGKPLQQSRNEINGAGGKATWLAQHATQYLSEEIMSVSDQMTEKIVHEPLGIICNISAWNYPYNVGVNIFVPALLAGNAVMYKPSGYATLTGLQIGKYLMEAGVPED
;
A
#
# COMPACT_ATOMS: atom_id res chain seq x y z
N MET A 1 -5.74 21.56 1.95
CA MET A 1 -4.48 22.00 2.57
C MET A 1 -3.44 22.29 1.52
N ASN A 2 -2.49 23.22 1.79
CA ASN A 2 -1.36 23.48 0.89
C ASN A 2 -0.22 22.51 1.19
N ILE A 3 0.39 21.99 0.13
CA ILE A 3 1.63 21.20 0.20
C ILE A 3 2.77 22.16 -0.10
N ILE A 4 3.71 22.26 0.83
CA ILE A 4 4.78 23.25 0.81
C ILE A 4 6.12 22.53 0.68
N ASN A 5 6.99 23.05 -0.17
CA ASN A 5 8.38 22.61 -0.24
C ASN A 5 9.15 23.18 0.97
N PRO A 6 9.68 22.35 1.87
CA PRO A 6 10.33 22.83 3.09
C PRO A 6 11.68 23.53 2.83
N ALA A 7 12.27 23.38 1.65
CA ALA A 7 13.54 24.01 1.31
C ALA A 7 13.37 25.41 0.71
N THR A 8 12.25 25.65 -0.01
CA THR A 8 11.98 26.95 -0.70
C THR A 8 10.84 27.72 -0.08
N GLU A 9 10.04 27.08 0.81
CA GLU A 9 8.80 27.61 1.39
C GLU A 9 7.69 27.90 0.36
N GLU A 10 7.89 27.49 -0.89
CA GLU A 10 6.90 27.66 -1.96
C GLU A 10 5.80 26.60 -1.89
N ILE A 11 4.59 26.96 -2.30
CA ILE A 11 3.49 26.03 -2.43
C ILE A 11 3.70 25.20 -3.69
N ILE A 12 3.87 23.89 -3.51
CA ILE A 12 3.95 22.91 -4.62
C ILE A 12 2.57 22.78 -5.28
N THR A 13 1.53 22.57 -4.46
CA THR A 13 0.14 22.47 -4.90
C THR A 13 -0.81 22.53 -3.70
N SER A 14 -2.11 22.54 -3.98
CA SER A 14 -3.16 22.43 -2.97
C SER A 14 -3.97 21.16 -3.18
N VAL A 15 -4.27 20.44 -2.11
CA VAL A 15 -5.12 19.26 -2.13
C VAL A 15 -6.36 19.48 -1.28
N GLN A 16 -7.49 18.91 -1.71
CA GLN A 16 -8.70 18.92 -0.92
C GLN A 16 -8.59 17.86 0.17
N GLU A 17 -8.89 18.24 1.40
CA GLU A 17 -8.93 17.34 2.53
C GLU A 17 -10.28 16.62 2.60
N ASP A 18 -10.24 15.37 3.03
CA ASP A 18 -11.45 14.64 3.37
C ASP A 18 -12.09 15.19 4.67
N ASN A 19 -13.40 15.10 4.73
CA ASN A 19 -14.17 15.37 5.93
C ASN A 19 -14.90 14.10 6.40
N GLY A 20 -15.63 14.17 7.50
CA GLY A 20 -16.32 13.00 8.04
C GLY A 20 -17.30 12.35 7.07
N VAL A 21 -17.96 13.15 6.19
CA VAL A 21 -18.90 12.62 5.20
C VAL A 21 -18.15 11.89 4.08
N SER A 22 -17.12 12.50 3.51
CA SER A 22 -16.33 11.86 2.43
C SER A 22 -15.61 10.60 2.92
N LEU A 23 -15.11 10.59 4.16
CA LEU A 23 -14.52 9.41 4.79
C LEU A 23 -15.53 8.28 4.98
N ALA A 24 -16.75 8.59 5.43
CA ALA A 24 -17.79 7.58 5.57
C ALA A 24 -18.16 6.95 4.22
N LEU A 25 -18.31 7.76 3.17
CA LEU A 25 -18.58 7.27 1.82
C LEU A 25 -17.45 6.39 1.26
N LYS A 26 -16.18 6.78 1.47
CA LYS A 26 -15.02 5.96 1.09
C LYS A 26 -15.02 4.63 1.84
N PHE A 27 -15.31 4.66 3.15
CA PHE A 27 -15.39 3.45 3.95
C PHE A 27 -16.50 2.50 3.50
N GLU A 28 -17.70 3.01 3.18
CA GLU A 28 -18.81 2.19 2.66
C GLU A 28 -18.46 1.52 1.32
N ARG A 29 -17.77 2.24 0.41
CA ARG A 29 -17.31 1.68 -0.86
C ARG A 29 -16.25 0.61 -0.62
N LEU A 30 -15.28 0.90 0.24
CA LEU A 30 -14.22 -0.04 0.60
C LEU A 30 -14.77 -1.32 1.25
N GLN A 31 -15.85 -1.25 2.05
CA GLN A 31 -16.51 -2.43 2.61
C GLN A 31 -17.10 -3.36 1.52
N LYS A 32 -17.58 -2.79 0.43
CA LYS A 32 -18.14 -3.57 -0.70
C LYS A 32 -17.03 -4.24 -1.50
N SER A 33 -15.96 -3.51 -1.81
CA SER A 33 -14.84 -4.02 -2.60
C SER A 33 -13.96 -5.00 -1.82
N ALA A 34 -13.87 -4.87 -0.49
CA ALA A 34 -13.10 -5.77 0.37
C ALA A 34 -13.47 -7.25 0.18
N LYS A 35 -14.77 -7.56 0.03
CA LYS A 35 -15.25 -8.92 -0.24
C LYS A 35 -14.79 -9.45 -1.59
N GLN A 36 -14.74 -8.58 -2.61
CA GLN A 36 -14.29 -8.97 -3.94
C GLN A 36 -12.77 -9.21 -3.92
N TRP A 37 -12.02 -8.32 -3.28
CA TRP A 37 -10.58 -8.45 -3.15
C TRP A 37 -10.18 -9.70 -2.35
N SER A 38 -10.86 -10.01 -1.26
CA SER A 38 -10.57 -11.22 -0.45
C SER A 38 -10.78 -12.52 -1.24
N ALA A 39 -11.66 -12.52 -2.24
CA ALA A 39 -11.90 -13.67 -3.10
C ALA A 39 -10.87 -13.83 -4.23
N VAL A 40 -10.01 -12.83 -4.49
CA VAL A 40 -8.92 -12.93 -5.46
C VAL A 40 -7.85 -13.88 -4.93
N PRO A 41 -7.40 -14.89 -5.71
CA PRO A 41 -6.33 -15.78 -5.28
C PRO A 41 -5.06 -15.04 -4.85
N VAL A 42 -4.36 -15.54 -3.84
CA VAL A 42 -3.14 -14.90 -3.32
C VAL A 42 -2.07 -14.73 -4.40
N GLN A 43 -1.96 -15.66 -5.34
CA GLN A 43 -1.05 -15.60 -6.48
C GLN A 43 -1.31 -14.37 -7.36
N ILE A 44 -2.59 -14.12 -7.66
CA ILE A 44 -3.00 -12.96 -8.47
C ILE A 44 -2.75 -11.65 -7.71
N ARG A 45 -3.02 -11.64 -6.40
CA ARG A 45 -2.69 -10.47 -5.55
C ARG A 45 -1.17 -10.21 -5.54
N ALA A 46 -0.35 -11.26 -5.51
CA ALA A 46 1.10 -11.15 -5.58
C ALA A 46 1.57 -10.58 -6.93
N GLU A 47 1.05 -11.08 -8.05
CA GLU A 47 1.35 -10.55 -9.40
C GLU A 47 1.00 -9.06 -9.53
N ILE A 48 -0.15 -8.64 -8.98
CA ILE A 48 -0.55 -7.23 -8.95
C ILE A 48 0.47 -6.39 -8.18
N LEU A 49 0.96 -6.88 -7.04
CA LEU A 49 1.94 -6.14 -6.24
C LEU A 49 3.35 -6.16 -6.86
N GLU A 50 3.72 -7.20 -7.60
CA GLU A 50 4.94 -7.20 -8.41
C GLU A 50 4.86 -6.16 -9.55
N LYS A 51 3.69 -6.03 -10.19
CA LYS A 51 3.44 -4.97 -11.17
C LYS A 51 3.54 -3.58 -10.54
N PHE A 52 3.00 -3.39 -9.33
CA PHE A 52 3.19 -2.13 -8.59
C PHE A 52 4.66 -1.81 -8.39
N VAL A 53 5.50 -2.78 -8.00
CA VAL A 53 6.95 -2.58 -7.86
C VAL A 53 7.61 -2.19 -9.20
N SER A 54 7.19 -2.80 -10.31
CA SER A 54 7.68 -2.43 -11.64
C SER A 54 7.33 -0.98 -11.97
N LEU A 55 6.09 -0.56 -11.71
CA LEU A 55 5.65 0.83 -11.92
C LEU A 55 6.46 1.83 -11.06
N LEU A 56 6.80 1.48 -9.81
CA LEU A 56 7.68 2.32 -8.98
C LEU A 56 9.08 2.47 -9.58
N LYS A 57 9.63 1.40 -10.15
CA LYS A 57 10.96 1.43 -10.80
C LYS A 57 10.94 2.24 -12.09
N ASP A 58 9.93 2.05 -12.92
CA ASP A 58 9.80 2.73 -14.21
C ASP A 58 9.62 4.24 -14.05
N ASN A 59 9.04 4.69 -12.92
CA ASN A 59 8.79 6.09 -12.60
C ASN A 59 9.69 6.63 -11.48
N MET A 60 10.83 5.97 -11.22
CA MET A 60 11.73 6.27 -10.10
C MET A 60 12.12 7.73 -9.98
N GLU A 61 12.51 8.38 -11.09
CA GLU A 61 12.99 9.76 -11.06
C GLU A 61 11.90 10.75 -10.71
N GLU A 62 10.71 10.59 -11.27
CA GLU A 62 9.54 11.42 -10.95
C GLU A 62 9.15 11.26 -9.48
N LEU A 63 9.03 10.01 -9.00
CA LEU A 63 8.65 9.71 -7.63
C LEU A 63 9.68 10.21 -6.61
N ALA A 64 10.98 10.07 -6.92
CA ALA A 64 12.05 10.57 -6.07
C ALA A 64 12.06 12.11 -6.03
N ALA A 65 11.79 12.78 -7.14
CA ALA A 65 11.69 14.24 -7.20
C ALA A 65 10.50 14.76 -6.36
N ILE A 66 9.33 14.11 -6.45
CA ILE A 66 8.16 14.42 -5.64
C ILE A 66 8.48 14.26 -4.15
N LEU A 67 9.02 13.13 -3.75
CA LEU A 67 9.39 12.86 -2.35
C LEU A 67 10.41 13.87 -1.83
N THR A 68 11.42 14.21 -2.65
CA THR A 68 12.42 15.22 -2.30
C THR A 68 11.79 16.60 -2.12
N SER A 69 10.92 17.02 -3.04
CA SER A 69 10.29 18.34 -2.99
C SER A 69 9.35 18.50 -1.80
N GLU A 70 8.65 17.44 -1.42
CA GLU A 70 7.66 17.42 -0.34
C GLU A 70 8.30 17.27 1.04
N MET A 71 9.37 16.47 1.13
CA MET A 71 10.00 16.10 2.40
C MET A 71 11.34 16.79 2.67
N GLY A 72 11.95 17.39 1.67
CA GLY A 72 13.26 18.05 1.80
C GLY A 72 14.44 17.09 1.93
N LYS A 73 14.26 15.78 1.75
CA LYS A 73 15.37 14.82 1.79
C LYS A 73 16.19 14.84 0.49
N PRO A 74 17.50 14.50 0.54
CA PRO A 74 18.32 14.43 -0.66
C PRO A 74 17.75 13.46 -1.70
N LEU A 75 17.80 13.81 -2.97
CA LEU A 75 17.23 13.03 -4.08
C LEU A 75 17.72 11.57 -4.09
N GLN A 76 19.01 11.35 -3.79
CA GLN A 76 19.56 9.99 -3.71
C GLN A 76 18.93 9.18 -2.57
N GLN A 77 18.60 9.81 -1.44
CA GLN A 77 17.91 9.12 -0.35
C GLN A 77 16.47 8.77 -0.73
N SER A 78 15.78 9.63 -1.50
CA SER A 78 14.47 9.35 -2.06
C SER A 78 14.51 8.13 -2.99
N ARG A 79 15.48 8.05 -3.91
CA ARG A 79 15.70 6.87 -4.75
C ARG A 79 15.97 5.61 -3.93
N ASN A 80 16.82 5.71 -2.93
CA ASN A 80 17.17 4.58 -2.06
C ASN A 80 15.95 4.07 -1.28
N GLU A 81 15.09 4.98 -0.82
CA GLU A 81 13.87 4.63 -0.12
C GLU A 81 12.89 3.88 -1.02
N ILE A 82 12.63 4.38 -2.23
CA ILE A 82 11.72 3.76 -3.19
C ILE A 82 12.25 2.36 -3.57
N ASN A 83 13.56 2.22 -3.82
CA ASN A 83 14.18 0.92 -4.09
C ASN A 83 14.04 -0.04 -2.92
N GLY A 84 14.27 0.41 -1.70
CA GLY A 84 14.12 -0.41 -0.49
C GLY A 84 12.69 -0.88 -0.27
N ALA A 85 11.72 0.01 -0.46
CA ALA A 85 10.31 -0.30 -0.40
C ALA A 85 9.90 -1.32 -1.48
N GLY A 86 10.37 -1.13 -2.73
CA GLY A 86 10.17 -2.07 -3.82
C GLY A 86 10.76 -3.45 -3.54
N GLY A 87 12.00 -3.53 -3.04
CA GLY A 87 12.63 -4.80 -2.67
C GLY A 87 11.85 -5.56 -1.59
N LYS A 88 11.35 -4.83 -0.59
CA LYS A 88 10.52 -5.42 0.46
C LYS A 88 9.18 -5.92 -0.07
N ALA A 89 8.50 -5.13 -0.91
CA ALA A 89 7.24 -5.53 -1.54
C ALA A 89 7.42 -6.78 -2.41
N THR A 90 8.50 -6.86 -3.18
CA THR A 90 8.86 -8.04 -3.97
C THR A 90 9.03 -9.27 -3.09
N TRP A 91 9.80 -9.14 -2.00
CA TRP A 91 10.00 -10.26 -1.08
C TRP A 91 8.68 -10.77 -0.48
N LEU A 92 7.84 -9.85 -0.02
CA LEU A 92 6.52 -10.19 0.53
C LEU A 92 5.62 -10.89 -0.51
N ALA A 93 5.57 -10.38 -1.75
CA ALA A 93 4.79 -10.99 -2.82
C ALA A 93 5.26 -12.42 -3.14
N GLN A 94 6.57 -12.64 -3.25
CA GLN A 94 7.15 -13.96 -3.55
C GLN A 94 6.90 -15.00 -2.45
N HIS A 95 6.74 -14.58 -1.21
CA HIS A 95 6.56 -15.49 -0.07
C HIS A 95 5.10 -15.59 0.40
N ALA A 96 4.20 -14.74 -0.10
CA ALA A 96 2.82 -14.66 0.38
C ALA A 96 2.08 -16.00 0.30
N THR A 97 2.22 -16.72 -0.81
CA THR A 97 1.57 -18.02 -0.99
C THR A 97 2.01 -19.04 0.06
N GLN A 98 3.30 -19.07 0.39
CA GLN A 98 3.83 -19.97 1.40
C GLN A 98 3.28 -19.65 2.80
N TYR A 99 3.33 -18.36 3.19
CA TYR A 99 2.94 -17.96 4.55
C TYR A 99 1.43 -17.87 4.78
N LEU A 100 0.65 -17.83 3.71
CA LEU A 100 -0.81 -17.76 3.78
C LEU A 100 -1.48 -19.11 3.41
N SER A 101 -0.69 -20.15 3.13
CA SER A 101 -1.21 -21.49 2.88
C SER A 101 -1.82 -22.11 4.14
N GLU A 102 -2.78 -23.00 3.93
CA GLU A 102 -3.34 -23.79 5.03
C GLU A 102 -2.27 -24.73 5.63
N GLU A 103 -2.25 -24.84 6.94
CA GLU A 103 -1.40 -25.80 7.66
C GLU A 103 -2.26 -26.96 8.17
N ILE A 104 -2.01 -28.18 7.68
CA ILE A 104 -2.70 -29.37 8.18
C ILE A 104 -2.02 -29.82 9.47
N MET A 105 -2.76 -29.79 10.58
CA MET A 105 -2.26 -30.13 11.91
C MET A 105 -2.42 -31.61 12.20
N SER A 106 -3.58 -32.19 11.87
CA SER A 106 -3.82 -33.62 12.02
C SER A 106 -4.86 -34.13 11.01
N VAL A 107 -4.76 -35.40 10.68
CA VAL A 107 -5.74 -36.12 9.82
C VAL A 107 -6.07 -37.45 10.47
N SER A 108 -7.37 -37.73 10.64
CA SER A 108 -7.91 -39.02 11.05
C SER A 108 -9.04 -39.46 10.10
N ASP A 109 -9.55 -40.68 10.26
CA ASP A 109 -10.67 -41.19 9.42
C ASP A 109 -11.95 -40.33 9.56
N GLN A 110 -12.09 -39.56 10.64
CA GLN A 110 -13.30 -38.82 10.96
C GLN A 110 -13.11 -37.30 10.97
N MET A 111 -11.86 -36.82 10.99
CA MET A 111 -11.60 -35.38 11.19
C MET A 111 -10.26 -34.92 10.56
N THR A 112 -10.27 -33.77 9.96
CA THR A 112 -9.06 -33.02 9.58
C THR A 112 -9.01 -31.72 10.34
N GLU A 113 -7.91 -31.46 11.06
CA GLU A 113 -7.64 -30.20 11.75
C GLU A 113 -6.64 -29.39 10.94
N LYS A 114 -6.94 -28.14 10.70
CA LYS A 114 -6.07 -27.23 9.94
C LYS A 114 -6.11 -25.81 10.48
N ILE A 115 -5.02 -25.07 10.27
CA ILE A 115 -4.96 -23.62 10.44
C ILE A 115 -5.21 -22.97 9.09
N VAL A 116 -6.11 -22.00 9.06
CA VAL A 116 -6.40 -21.18 7.88
C VAL A 116 -6.17 -19.71 8.22
N HIS A 117 -5.66 -18.96 7.25
CA HIS A 117 -5.46 -17.52 7.36
C HIS A 117 -6.61 -16.79 6.66
N GLU A 118 -7.38 -16.02 7.40
CA GLU A 118 -8.50 -15.24 6.87
C GLU A 118 -8.20 -13.73 6.96
N PRO A 119 -8.64 -12.93 5.96
CA PRO A 119 -8.47 -11.48 6.02
C PRO A 119 -9.29 -10.87 7.16
N LEU A 120 -8.73 -9.88 7.84
CA LEU A 120 -9.41 -9.12 8.89
C LEU A 120 -10.51 -8.19 8.32
N GLY A 121 -10.46 -7.90 7.01
CA GLY A 121 -11.40 -7.04 6.30
C GLY A 121 -10.78 -5.72 5.87
N ILE A 122 -10.89 -4.67 6.66
CA ILE A 122 -10.35 -3.33 6.35
C ILE A 122 -9.26 -2.97 7.34
N ILE A 123 -8.07 -2.64 6.82
CA ILE A 123 -6.93 -2.15 7.58
C ILE A 123 -6.83 -0.63 7.40
N CYS A 124 -6.79 0.11 8.50
CA CYS A 124 -6.49 1.54 8.47
C CYS A 124 -4.99 1.75 8.59
N ASN A 125 -4.36 2.24 7.52
CA ASN A 125 -2.93 2.57 7.51
C ASN A 125 -2.74 4.09 7.64
N ILE A 126 -2.41 4.56 8.85
CA ILE A 126 -2.02 5.95 9.13
C ILE A 126 -0.49 6.01 9.09
N SER A 127 0.05 6.50 7.98
CA SER A 127 1.47 6.41 7.68
C SER A 127 2.27 7.63 8.18
N ALA A 128 3.54 7.40 8.53
CA ALA A 128 4.46 8.45 8.94
C ALA A 128 5.06 9.19 7.72
N TRP A 129 5.70 10.33 7.99
CA TRP A 129 6.23 11.25 6.98
C TRP A 129 7.69 10.97 6.62
N ASN A 130 8.49 10.48 7.55
CA ASN A 130 9.95 10.41 7.40
C ASN A 130 10.44 9.37 6.38
N TYR A 131 9.70 8.30 6.18
CA TYR A 131 9.94 7.25 5.18
C TYR A 131 8.61 6.75 4.60
N PRO A 132 7.87 7.60 3.84
CA PRO A 132 6.48 7.32 3.46
C PRO A 132 6.32 6.05 2.61
N TYR A 133 7.27 5.74 1.71
CA TYR A 133 7.26 4.48 0.97
C TYR A 133 7.49 3.28 1.89
N ASN A 134 8.56 3.30 2.69
CA ASN A 134 8.92 2.16 3.55
C ASN A 134 7.88 1.90 4.63
N VAL A 135 7.39 2.95 5.29
CA VAL A 135 6.37 2.81 6.35
C VAL A 135 5.04 2.35 5.77
N GLY A 136 4.65 2.89 4.61
CA GLY A 136 3.44 2.49 3.90
C GLY A 136 3.49 1.01 3.49
N VAL A 137 4.54 0.62 2.77
CA VAL A 137 4.76 -0.76 2.29
C VAL A 137 4.72 -1.79 3.41
N ASN A 138 5.22 -1.45 4.60
CA ASN A 138 5.18 -2.35 5.76
C ASN A 138 3.76 -2.77 6.17
N ILE A 139 2.76 -1.98 5.84
CA ILE A 139 1.38 -2.20 6.24
C ILE A 139 0.51 -2.59 5.04
N PHE A 140 0.48 -1.76 3.97
CA PHE A 140 -0.48 -2.01 2.89
C PHE A 140 -0.12 -3.24 2.04
N VAL A 141 1.17 -3.55 1.82
CA VAL A 141 1.55 -4.73 1.03
C VAL A 141 1.13 -6.03 1.70
N PRO A 142 1.52 -6.33 2.95
CA PRO A 142 1.07 -7.56 3.61
C PRO A 142 -0.45 -7.58 3.83
N ALA A 143 -1.09 -6.43 4.07
CA ALA A 143 -2.55 -6.36 4.19
C ALA A 143 -3.25 -6.76 2.89
N LEU A 144 -2.83 -6.20 1.74
CA LEU A 144 -3.37 -6.54 0.43
C LEU A 144 -3.08 -8.01 0.06
N LEU A 145 -1.88 -8.51 0.32
CA LEU A 145 -1.52 -9.92 0.08
C LEU A 145 -2.40 -10.87 0.91
N ALA A 146 -2.70 -10.53 2.16
CA ALA A 146 -3.59 -11.32 3.00
C ALA A 146 -5.08 -11.17 2.65
N GLY A 147 -5.43 -10.40 1.60
CA GLY A 147 -6.80 -10.24 1.14
C GLY A 147 -7.59 -9.14 1.86
N ASN A 148 -6.92 -8.30 2.65
CA ASN A 148 -7.55 -7.15 3.27
C ASN A 148 -7.65 -5.97 2.29
N ALA A 149 -8.67 -5.15 2.44
CA ALA A 149 -8.71 -3.81 1.87
C ALA A 149 -7.95 -2.82 2.78
N VAL A 150 -7.47 -1.72 2.22
CA VAL A 150 -6.67 -0.75 2.97
C VAL A 150 -7.23 0.65 2.81
N MET A 151 -7.60 1.25 3.93
CA MET A 151 -7.88 2.68 4.02
C MET A 151 -6.57 3.40 4.36
N TYR A 152 -5.97 4.06 3.37
CA TYR A 152 -4.66 4.65 3.50
C TYR A 152 -4.73 6.16 3.75
N LYS A 153 -4.18 6.59 4.86
CA LYS A 153 -3.99 8.01 5.21
C LYS A 153 -2.49 8.34 5.25
N PRO A 154 -1.93 8.95 4.20
CA PRO A 154 -0.56 9.46 4.25
C PRO A 154 -0.42 10.58 5.29
N SER A 155 0.80 10.86 5.71
CA SER A 155 1.09 12.05 6.50
C SER A 155 0.76 13.33 5.72
N GLY A 156 0.34 14.39 6.41
CA GLY A 156 0.18 15.72 5.80
C GLY A 156 1.48 16.30 5.21
N TYR A 157 2.65 15.83 5.68
CA TYR A 157 3.97 16.20 5.14
C TYR A 157 4.44 15.30 3.99
N ALA A 158 3.67 14.28 3.60
CA ALA A 158 4.01 13.35 2.52
C ALA A 158 2.76 12.97 1.72
N THR A 159 1.87 13.93 1.51
CA THR A 159 0.56 13.72 0.88
C THR A 159 0.70 13.38 -0.59
N LEU A 160 1.52 14.12 -1.35
CA LEU A 160 1.73 13.85 -2.78
C LEU A 160 2.35 12.47 -2.99
N THR A 161 3.35 12.11 -2.18
CA THR A 161 3.94 10.78 -2.17
C THR A 161 2.87 9.71 -1.93
N GLY A 162 1.98 9.92 -0.95
CA GLY A 162 0.88 8.99 -0.67
C GLY A 162 -0.12 8.87 -1.82
N LEU A 163 -0.45 9.97 -2.49
CA LEU A 163 -1.31 9.96 -3.67
C LEU A 163 -0.67 9.21 -4.85
N GLN A 164 0.65 9.34 -5.05
CA GLN A 164 1.36 8.56 -6.07
C GLN A 164 1.37 7.06 -5.74
N ILE A 165 1.57 6.69 -4.48
CA ILE A 165 1.46 5.29 -4.04
C ILE A 165 0.07 4.73 -4.38
N GLY A 166 -1.00 5.44 -4.03
CA GLY A 166 -2.37 5.03 -4.37
C GLY A 166 -2.59 4.90 -5.87
N LYS A 167 -2.18 5.91 -6.65
CA LYS A 167 -2.25 5.90 -8.13
C LYS A 167 -1.61 4.63 -8.71
N TYR A 168 -0.38 4.31 -8.31
CA TYR A 168 0.33 3.16 -8.88
C TYR A 168 -0.19 1.80 -8.36
N LEU A 169 -0.77 1.74 -7.18
CA LEU A 169 -1.49 0.55 -6.73
C LEU A 169 -2.72 0.27 -7.60
N MET A 170 -3.52 1.30 -7.91
CA MET A 170 -4.68 1.19 -8.79
C MET A 170 -4.26 0.84 -10.22
N GLU A 171 -3.21 1.46 -10.76
CA GLU A 171 -2.67 1.17 -12.10
C GLU A 171 -2.12 -0.26 -12.19
N ALA A 172 -1.59 -0.79 -11.11
CA ALA A 172 -1.18 -2.19 -11.01
C ALA A 172 -2.37 -3.17 -11.05
N GLY A 173 -3.54 -2.76 -10.57
CA GLY A 173 -4.75 -3.57 -10.58
C GLY A 173 -5.41 -3.74 -9.19
N VAL A 174 -4.94 -3.03 -8.17
CA VAL A 174 -5.69 -2.94 -6.91
C VAL A 174 -6.95 -2.10 -7.16
N PRO A 175 -8.15 -2.56 -6.76
CA PRO A 175 -9.37 -1.77 -6.91
C PRO A 175 -9.26 -0.40 -6.22
N GLU A 176 -9.90 0.61 -6.79
CA GLU A 176 -9.86 1.99 -6.26
C GLU A 176 -10.58 2.09 -4.90
N ASP A 177 -11.65 1.30 -4.72
CA ASP A 177 -12.50 1.27 -3.53
C ASP A 177 -12.72 -0.16 -3.05
#